data_1fe88458956386285649cb26e4d62e12
#
_entry.id   1fe88458956386285649cb26e4d62e12
#
_cell.length_a   1.000
_cell.length_b   1.000
_cell.length_c   1.000
_cell.angle_alpha   90.00
_cell.angle_beta   90.00
_cell.angle_gamma   90.00
#
_symmetry.space_group_name_H-M   'P 1'
#
loop_
_entity.id
_entity.type
_entity.pdbx_description
1 polymer ?
#
loop_
_entity_poly.entity_id
_entity_poly.type
_entity_poly.pdbx_seq_one_letter_code
_entity_poly.pdbx_strand_id
1 'polypeptide(L)'
;MGSLVSSVVFDFGGVIITPITNQISDLAGDLGCSVEVLREVLMGPSHESGSHPWHRLERGEIDQHDLQDALAPYAAALAVPWRGDEVARVLAPGQFTVHDEMIECIRSLRDRGYRTGLLSNSIREFRPTLEHYAPPSLFDVYVDSSEVGRRKPEPEIFSVLLDCLDETDPSRVVFLDDFVANVNGARSVGLRAIHVGDPNSALRELEILLARSPDAT
;
A
#
# COMPACT_ATOMS: atom_id res chain seq x y z
N MET A 1 12.17 11.01 -26.41
CA MET A 1 10.72 10.86 -26.51
C MET A 1 10.28 10.21 -25.20
N GLY A 2 9.42 10.87 -24.41
CA GLY A 2 8.90 10.24 -23.18
C GLY A 2 7.98 9.07 -23.55
N SER A 3 8.13 7.92 -22.86
CA SER A 3 7.25 6.77 -23.05
C SER A 3 5.82 7.13 -22.66
N LEU A 4 4.84 6.75 -23.49
CA LEU A 4 3.41 6.88 -23.21
C LEU A 4 3.04 6.07 -21.96
N VAL A 5 2.35 6.68 -21.00
CA VAL A 5 1.78 5.93 -19.87
C VAL A 5 0.73 4.96 -20.41
N SER A 6 0.83 3.70 -20.04
CA SER A 6 -0.12 2.63 -20.39
C SER A 6 -0.96 2.20 -19.20
N SER A 7 -0.41 2.31 -18.00
CA SER A 7 -1.01 1.74 -16.80
C SER A 7 -0.87 2.67 -15.60
N VAL A 8 -1.91 2.69 -14.75
CA VAL A 8 -1.90 3.42 -13.47
C VAL A 8 -2.25 2.43 -12.36
N VAL A 9 -1.38 2.36 -11.36
CA VAL A 9 -1.47 1.40 -10.25
C VAL A 9 -1.60 2.15 -8.94
N PHE A 10 -2.49 1.70 -8.10
CA PHE A 10 -2.82 2.33 -6.83
C PHE A 10 -2.44 1.42 -5.67
N ASP A 11 -1.88 1.98 -4.61
CA ASP A 11 -1.92 1.34 -3.30
C ASP A 11 -3.34 1.36 -2.74
N PHE A 12 -3.57 0.62 -1.66
CA PHE A 12 -4.85 0.54 -0.98
C PHE A 12 -4.94 1.48 0.21
N GLY A 13 -4.17 1.23 1.27
CA GLY A 13 -4.18 2.02 2.49
C GLY A 13 -3.53 3.39 2.32
N GLY A 14 -4.18 4.46 2.77
CA GLY A 14 -3.68 5.82 2.54
C GLY A 14 -3.90 6.38 1.13
N VAL A 15 -4.33 5.53 0.19
CA VAL A 15 -4.65 5.93 -1.20
C VAL A 15 -6.13 5.75 -1.50
N ILE A 16 -6.64 4.52 -1.49
CA ILE A 16 -8.08 4.25 -1.74
C ILE A 16 -8.89 4.41 -0.47
N ILE A 17 -8.33 4.05 0.67
CA ILE A 17 -8.94 4.24 1.98
C ILE A 17 -8.01 5.02 2.91
N THR A 18 -8.56 5.54 3.99
CA THR A 18 -7.75 6.18 5.06
C THR A 18 -6.68 5.23 5.58
N PRO A 19 -5.48 5.75 5.92
CA PRO A 19 -4.36 4.91 6.33
C PRO A 19 -4.57 4.27 7.70
N ILE A 20 -4.01 3.08 7.92
CA ILE A 20 -3.98 2.36 9.21
C ILE A 20 -3.27 3.15 10.33
N THR A 21 -2.50 4.17 9.98
CA THR A 21 -1.81 5.05 10.94
C THR A 21 -2.77 5.78 11.87
N ASN A 22 -4.04 5.96 11.49
CA ASN A 22 -5.06 6.55 12.35
C ASN A 22 -5.33 5.64 13.57
N GLN A 23 -5.52 4.33 13.34
CA GLN A 23 -5.72 3.34 14.39
C GLN A 23 -4.50 3.20 15.29
N ILE A 24 -3.30 3.29 14.72
CA ILE A 24 -2.05 3.30 15.50
C ILE A 24 -1.97 4.54 16.39
N SER A 25 -2.40 5.71 15.91
CA SER A 25 -2.41 6.94 16.68
C SER A 25 -3.35 6.85 17.88
N ASP A 26 -4.56 6.33 17.69
CA ASP A 26 -5.54 6.14 18.76
C ASP A 26 -5.03 5.15 19.81
N LEU A 27 -4.46 4.03 19.35
CA LEU A 27 -3.88 3.01 20.23
C LEU A 27 -2.68 3.55 21.03
N ALA A 28 -1.82 4.36 20.42
CA ALA A 28 -0.67 4.98 21.09
C ALA A 28 -1.11 5.88 22.26
N GLY A 29 -2.20 6.67 22.04
CA GLY A 29 -2.82 7.47 23.08
C GLY A 29 -3.29 6.63 24.28
N ASP A 30 -3.93 5.50 24.02
CA ASP A 30 -4.43 4.57 25.06
C ASP A 30 -3.31 3.85 25.83
N LEU A 31 -2.19 3.58 25.16
CA LEU A 31 -1.03 2.92 25.76
C LEU A 31 -0.09 3.91 26.46
N GLY A 32 -0.26 5.22 26.22
CA GLY A 32 0.58 6.27 26.80
C GLY A 32 1.99 6.30 26.21
N CYS A 33 2.16 5.90 24.94
CA CYS A 33 3.42 5.96 24.21
C CYS A 33 3.32 6.88 22.97
N SER A 34 4.44 7.21 22.32
CA SER A 34 4.38 7.98 21.10
C SER A 34 3.94 7.13 19.91
N VAL A 35 3.33 7.76 18.90
CA VAL A 35 2.89 7.11 17.65
C VAL A 35 4.07 6.47 16.92
N GLU A 36 5.22 7.16 16.92
CA GLU A 36 6.45 6.69 16.26
C GLU A 36 6.95 5.39 16.90
N VAL A 37 6.97 5.34 18.23
CA VAL A 37 7.41 4.15 18.98
C VAL A 37 6.45 2.98 18.74
N LEU A 38 5.14 3.22 18.82
CA LEU A 38 4.17 2.15 18.58
C LEU A 38 4.20 1.67 17.13
N ARG A 39 4.39 2.60 16.17
CA ARG A 39 4.54 2.23 14.76
C ARG A 39 5.79 1.38 14.53
N GLU A 40 6.90 1.69 15.21
CA GLU A 40 8.12 0.87 15.14
C GLU A 40 7.89 -0.53 15.70
N VAL A 41 7.15 -0.65 16.82
CA VAL A 41 6.77 -1.96 17.37
C VAL A 41 5.91 -2.75 16.39
N LEU A 42 4.86 -2.12 15.84
CA LEU A 42 3.86 -2.81 15.02
C LEU A 42 4.39 -3.14 13.63
N MET A 43 4.95 -2.15 12.95
CA MET A 43 5.26 -2.24 11.51
C MET A 43 6.75 -2.42 11.22
N GLY A 44 7.62 -2.19 12.23
CA GLY A 44 9.07 -2.19 12.05
C GLY A 44 9.57 -1.02 11.20
N PRO A 45 10.87 -1.04 10.84
CA PRO A 45 11.46 -0.01 10.00
C PRO A 45 10.90 -0.11 8.56
N SER A 46 10.20 0.94 8.12
CA SER A 46 9.53 0.99 6.82
C SER A 46 10.47 0.97 5.61
N HIS A 47 11.75 1.30 5.82
CA HIS A 47 12.77 1.40 4.77
C HIS A 47 13.63 0.13 4.61
N GLU A 48 13.41 -0.87 5.47
CA GLU A 48 14.12 -2.14 5.43
C GLU A 48 13.16 -3.27 5.06
N SER A 49 13.59 -4.11 4.13
CA SER A 49 13.01 -5.43 3.94
C SER A 49 13.68 -6.38 4.91
N GLY A 50 12.93 -6.90 5.87
CA GLY A 50 13.52 -7.67 6.94
C GLY A 50 12.65 -8.77 7.49
N SER A 51 13.15 -9.43 8.54
CA SER A 51 12.49 -10.50 9.28
C SER A 51 11.48 -9.99 10.34
N HIS A 52 11.18 -8.69 10.36
CA HIS A 52 10.19 -8.13 11.29
C HIS A 52 8.85 -8.87 11.13
N PRO A 53 8.15 -9.23 12.22
CA PRO A 53 6.91 -10.01 12.15
C PRO A 53 5.85 -9.41 11.22
N TRP A 54 5.68 -8.07 11.22
CA TRP A 54 4.76 -7.39 10.29
C TRP A 54 5.14 -7.63 8.82
N HIS A 55 6.44 -7.55 8.48
CA HIS A 55 6.89 -7.79 7.11
C HIS A 55 6.66 -9.26 6.69
N ARG A 56 6.82 -10.20 7.61
CA ARG A 56 6.52 -11.61 7.40
C ARG A 56 5.02 -11.85 7.20
N LEU A 57 4.18 -11.13 7.97
CA LEU A 57 2.73 -11.15 7.81
C LEU A 57 2.31 -10.65 6.42
N GLU A 58 2.85 -9.50 5.99
CA GLU A 58 2.57 -8.93 4.66
C GLU A 58 3.07 -9.83 3.51
N ARG A 59 4.05 -10.69 3.72
CA ARG A 59 4.46 -11.73 2.76
C ARG A 59 3.69 -13.04 2.92
N GLY A 60 2.71 -13.10 3.84
CA GLY A 60 1.94 -14.32 4.10
C GLY A 60 2.76 -15.47 4.70
N GLU A 61 3.92 -15.19 5.30
CA GLU A 61 4.79 -16.18 5.96
C GLU A 61 4.27 -16.57 7.35
N ILE A 62 3.51 -15.69 8.00
CA ILE A 62 2.81 -15.92 9.27
C ILE A 62 1.38 -15.40 9.10
N ASP A 63 0.47 -15.79 9.97
CA ASP A 63 -0.89 -15.26 10.01
C ASP A 63 -1.08 -14.21 11.11
N GLN A 64 -2.24 -13.56 11.12
CA GLN A 64 -2.57 -12.51 12.10
C GLN A 64 -2.56 -13.02 13.54
N HIS A 65 -2.90 -14.30 13.76
CA HIS A 65 -2.96 -14.89 15.09
C HIS A 65 -1.57 -14.93 15.74
N ASP A 66 -0.54 -15.28 14.97
CA ASP A 66 0.83 -15.39 15.47
C ASP A 66 1.50 -14.01 15.65
N LEU A 67 1.00 -12.97 14.96
CA LEU A 67 1.62 -11.64 14.96
C LEU A 67 1.66 -11.02 16.35
N GLN A 68 0.58 -11.15 17.13
CA GLN A 68 0.47 -10.55 18.48
C GLN A 68 1.61 -11.02 19.40
N ASP A 69 1.87 -12.32 19.44
CA ASP A 69 2.93 -12.90 20.26
C ASP A 69 4.32 -12.62 19.68
N ALA A 70 4.46 -12.60 18.34
CA ALA A 70 5.70 -12.28 17.67
C ALA A 70 6.16 -10.82 17.87
N LEU A 71 5.25 -9.89 18.12
CA LEU A 71 5.54 -8.48 18.39
C LEU A 71 5.86 -8.19 19.85
N ALA A 72 5.47 -9.05 20.79
CA ALA A 72 5.70 -8.82 22.22
C ALA A 72 7.16 -8.52 22.61
N PRO A 73 8.21 -9.19 22.04
CA PRO A 73 9.60 -8.85 22.32
C PRO A 73 9.99 -7.43 21.84
N TYR A 74 9.40 -6.95 20.73
CA TYR A 74 9.64 -5.60 20.20
C TYR A 74 9.01 -4.55 21.10
N ALA A 75 7.78 -4.78 21.57
CA ALA A 75 7.12 -3.93 22.53
C ALA A 75 7.92 -3.84 23.85
N ALA A 76 8.41 -4.97 24.36
CA ALA A 76 9.22 -5.02 25.57
C ALA A 76 10.55 -4.26 25.40
N ALA A 77 11.21 -4.37 24.24
CA ALA A 77 12.47 -3.67 23.95
C ALA A 77 12.32 -2.14 23.94
N LEU A 78 11.13 -1.64 23.54
CA LEU A 78 10.81 -0.21 23.49
C LEU A 78 9.96 0.26 24.68
N ALA A 79 9.80 -0.58 25.71
CA ALA A 79 9.02 -0.32 26.91
C ALA A 79 7.55 0.10 26.65
N VAL A 80 6.95 -0.43 25.58
CA VAL A 80 5.54 -0.22 25.27
C VAL A 80 4.70 -1.22 26.08
N PRO A 81 3.66 -0.77 26.80
CA PRO A 81 2.72 -1.68 27.47
C PRO A 81 2.04 -2.58 26.42
N TRP A 82 2.17 -3.90 26.60
CA TRP A 82 1.63 -4.88 25.65
C TRP A 82 0.64 -5.80 26.37
N ARG A 83 -0.65 -5.73 26.01
CA ARG A 83 -1.77 -6.35 26.74
C ARG A 83 -2.29 -7.61 26.09
N GLY A 84 -1.99 -7.80 24.77
CA GLY A 84 -2.37 -9.00 24.02
C GLY A 84 -3.53 -8.80 23.04
N ASP A 85 -4.03 -7.56 22.86
CA ASP A 85 -5.13 -7.23 21.95
C ASP A 85 -4.79 -6.11 20.93
N GLU A 86 -3.56 -5.60 20.96
CA GLU A 86 -3.15 -4.44 20.16
C GLU A 86 -3.28 -4.67 18.66
N VAL A 87 -2.85 -5.84 18.18
CA VAL A 87 -2.96 -6.20 16.76
C VAL A 87 -4.43 -6.25 16.32
N ALA A 88 -5.29 -6.89 17.12
CA ALA A 88 -6.72 -6.98 16.82
C ALA A 88 -7.38 -5.59 16.79
N ARG A 89 -6.96 -4.67 17.66
CA ARG A 89 -7.46 -3.30 17.71
C ARG A 89 -7.06 -2.50 16.47
N VAL A 90 -5.81 -2.63 16.02
CA VAL A 90 -5.30 -1.93 14.84
C VAL A 90 -5.93 -2.47 13.55
N LEU A 91 -6.15 -3.78 13.47
CA LEU A 91 -6.70 -4.45 12.30
C LEU A 91 -8.23 -4.61 12.35
N ALA A 92 -8.92 -3.98 13.32
CA ALA A 92 -10.36 -4.09 13.46
C ALA A 92 -11.09 -3.61 12.16
N PRO A 93 -12.03 -4.39 11.62
CA PRO A 93 -12.76 -4.02 10.42
C PRO A 93 -13.69 -2.82 10.66
N GLY A 94 -14.03 -2.09 9.58
CA GLY A 94 -15.05 -1.04 9.61
C GLY A 94 -14.58 0.34 10.07
N GLN A 95 -13.27 0.55 10.25
CA GLN A 95 -12.70 1.83 10.70
C GLN A 95 -12.14 2.69 9.57
N PHE A 96 -12.35 2.29 8.30
CA PHE A 96 -11.78 2.98 7.15
C PHE A 96 -12.83 3.80 6.41
N THR A 97 -12.41 4.96 5.91
CA THR A 97 -13.20 5.80 5.02
C THR A 97 -12.61 5.73 3.61
N VAL A 98 -13.46 5.58 2.61
CA VAL A 98 -13.06 5.57 1.19
C VAL A 98 -12.75 6.99 0.73
N HIS A 99 -11.71 7.15 -0.07
CA HIS A 99 -11.45 8.33 -0.86
C HIS A 99 -12.19 8.21 -2.19
N ASP A 100 -13.44 8.69 -2.23
CA ASP A 100 -14.33 8.55 -3.39
C ASP A 100 -13.70 9.10 -4.67
N GLU A 101 -12.91 10.18 -4.57
CA GLU A 101 -12.17 10.78 -5.69
C GLU A 101 -11.15 9.82 -6.32
N MET A 102 -10.55 8.92 -5.54
CA MET A 102 -9.66 7.89 -6.09
C MET A 102 -10.44 6.82 -6.86
N ILE A 103 -11.59 6.40 -6.34
CA ILE A 103 -12.47 5.45 -7.04
C ILE A 103 -12.98 6.04 -8.35
N GLU A 104 -13.38 7.31 -8.35
CA GLU A 104 -13.83 8.02 -9.56
C GLU A 104 -12.68 8.14 -10.57
N CYS A 105 -11.47 8.44 -10.11
CA CYS A 105 -10.28 8.48 -10.96
C CYS A 105 -10.02 7.12 -11.63
N ILE A 106 -10.05 6.02 -10.86
CA ILE A 106 -9.84 4.67 -11.40
C ILE A 106 -10.85 4.36 -12.52
N ARG A 107 -12.13 4.67 -12.32
CA ARG A 107 -13.18 4.49 -13.33
C ARG A 107 -12.90 5.33 -14.59
N SER A 108 -12.59 6.62 -14.40
CA SER A 108 -12.26 7.53 -15.50
C SER A 108 -11.04 7.07 -16.31
N LEU A 109 -10.00 6.55 -15.65
CA LEU A 109 -8.81 6.01 -16.32
C LEU A 109 -9.16 4.81 -17.22
N ARG A 110 -10.00 3.89 -16.73
CA ARG A 110 -10.49 2.74 -17.51
C ARG A 110 -11.29 3.19 -18.73
N ASP A 111 -12.21 4.16 -18.55
CA ASP A 111 -13.00 4.72 -19.66
C ASP A 111 -12.12 5.39 -20.73
N ARG A 112 -10.97 5.93 -20.31
CA ARG A 112 -9.94 6.53 -21.18
C ARG A 112 -8.98 5.50 -21.81
N GLY A 113 -9.14 4.21 -21.49
CA GLY A 113 -8.35 3.12 -22.06
C GLY A 113 -7.03 2.83 -21.36
N TYR A 114 -6.75 3.43 -20.19
CA TYR A 114 -5.61 3.03 -19.36
C TYR A 114 -5.89 1.71 -18.66
N ARG A 115 -4.86 0.87 -18.51
CA ARG A 115 -4.93 -0.28 -17.61
C ARG A 115 -4.83 0.20 -16.18
N THR A 116 -5.62 -0.38 -15.30
CA THR A 116 -5.63 -0.05 -13.87
C THR A 116 -5.18 -1.24 -13.04
N GLY A 117 -4.41 -0.98 -11.98
CA GLY A 117 -3.92 -2.00 -11.07
C GLY A 117 -4.06 -1.61 -9.61
N LEU A 118 -4.19 -2.62 -8.76
CA LEU A 118 -3.98 -2.52 -7.32
C LEU A 118 -2.69 -3.24 -6.95
N LEU A 119 -1.85 -2.60 -6.13
CA LEU A 119 -0.65 -3.20 -5.54
C LEU A 119 -0.60 -2.88 -4.05
N SER A 120 -1.03 -3.82 -3.22
CA SER A 120 -1.17 -3.62 -1.77
C SER A 120 -0.23 -4.49 -0.95
N ASN A 121 0.40 -3.89 0.08
CA ASN A 121 0.91 -4.65 1.20
C ASN A 121 -0.27 -4.98 2.10
N SER A 122 -0.70 -6.23 2.07
CA SER A 122 -1.90 -6.71 2.75
C SER A 122 -1.62 -7.99 3.54
N ILE A 123 -2.63 -8.46 4.23
CA ILE A 123 -2.60 -9.71 4.98
C ILE A 123 -3.78 -10.58 4.51
N ARG A 124 -3.63 -11.90 4.61
CA ARG A 124 -4.65 -12.85 4.09
C ARG A 124 -6.03 -12.60 4.68
N GLU A 125 -6.07 -12.33 5.99
CA GLU A 125 -7.32 -12.10 6.72
C GLU A 125 -8.02 -10.79 6.32
N PHE A 126 -7.27 -9.85 5.72
CA PHE A 126 -7.81 -8.56 5.28
C PHE A 126 -8.41 -8.61 3.87
N ARG A 127 -8.27 -9.73 3.15
CA ARG A 127 -8.77 -9.90 1.78
C ARG A 127 -10.25 -9.52 1.60
N PRO A 128 -11.20 -9.92 2.49
CA PRO A 128 -12.59 -9.51 2.35
C PRO A 128 -12.79 -8.00 2.49
N THR A 129 -12.01 -7.34 3.34
CA THR A 129 -12.04 -5.88 3.50
C THR A 129 -11.48 -5.18 2.26
N LEU A 130 -10.38 -5.69 1.73
CA LEU A 130 -9.77 -5.19 0.52
C LEU A 130 -10.76 -5.23 -0.65
N GLU A 131 -11.42 -6.36 -0.87
CA GLU A 131 -12.42 -6.56 -1.94
C GLU A 131 -13.70 -5.75 -1.73
N HIS A 132 -14.06 -5.47 -0.47
CA HIS A 132 -15.22 -4.65 -0.16
C HIS A 132 -15.02 -3.18 -0.60
N TYR A 133 -13.86 -2.60 -0.28
CA TYR A 133 -13.55 -1.20 -0.59
C TYR A 133 -12.96 -1.00 -1.99
N ALA A 134 -12.23 -1.98 -2.49
CA ALA A 134 -11.57 -1.98 -3.79
C ALA A 134 -11.90 -3.27 -4.56
N PRO A 135 -13.13 -3.42 -5.06
CA PRO A 135 -13.53 -4.64 -5.76
C PRO A 135 -12.61 -4.97 -6.93
N PRO A 136 -12.23 -6.26 -7.13
CA PRO A 136 -11.40 -6.67 -8.26
C PRO A 136 -11.90 -6.22 -9.63
N SER A 137 -13.20 -6.00 -9.78
CA SER A 137 -13.81 -5.50 -11.03
C SER A 137 -13.38 -4.06 -11.41
N LEU A 138 -12.80 -3.31 -10.49
CA LEU A 138 -12.25 -1.97 -10.76
C LEU A 138 -10.86 -2.01 -11.42
N PHE A 139 -10.19 -3.17 -11.41
CA PHE A 139 -8.79 -3.29 -11.81
C PHE A 139 -8.61 -4.36 -12.87
N ASP A 140 -7.64 -4.14 -13.76
CA ASP A 140 -7.18 -5.16 -14.71
C ASP A 140 -6.13 -6.08 -14.07
N VAL A 141 -5.41 -5.57 -13.05
CA VAL A 141 -4.41 -6.29 -12.29
C VAL A 141 -4.61 -6.06 -10.79
N TYR A 142 -4.50 -7.13 -10.01
CA TYR A 142 -4.69 -7.10 -8.56
C TYR A 142 -3.59 -7.90 -7.88
N VAL A 143 -2.62 -7.19 -7.26
CA VAL A 143 -1.47 -7.79 -6.59
C VAL A 143 -1.56 -7.58 -5.08
N ASP A 144 -1.76 -8.67 -4.36
CA ASP A 144 -1.75 -8.74 -2.90
C ASP A 144 -0.44 -9.38 -2.43
N SER A 145 0.33 -8.66 -1.62
CA SER A 145 1.64 -9.08 -1.13
C SER A 145 1.61 -10.43 -0.43
N SER A 146 0.54 -10.69 0.35
CA SER A 146 0.39 -11.93 1.11
C SER A 146 0.13 -13.16 0.24
N GLU A 147 -0.36 -12.96 -0.99
CA GLU A 147 -0.58 -14.04 -1.95
C GLU A 147 0.68 -14.32 -2.79
N VAL A 148 1.44 -13.26 -3.12
CA VAL A 148 2.62 -13.41 -3.98
C VAL A 148 3.92 -13.63 -3.21
N GLY A 149 3.89 -13.54 -1.88
CA GLY A 149 5.06 -13.76 -1.02
C GLY A 149 6.14 -12.69 -1.15
N ARG A 150 5.79 -11.49 -1.60
CA ARG A 150 6.66 -10.32 -1.78
C ARG A 150 5.94 -9.08 -1.34
N ARG A 151 6.68 -8.09 -0.83
CA ARG A 151 6.09 -6.83 -0.32
C ARG A 151 6.81 -5.61 -0.86
N LYS A 152 6.13 -4.47 -0.90
CA LYS A 152 6.76 -3.16 -1.08
C LYS A 152 7.62 -2.82 0.15
N PRO A 153 8.78 -2.18 0.04
CA PRO A 153 9.39 -1.67 -1.19
C PRO A 153 10.34 -2.65 -1.91
N GLU A 154 10.25 -3.96 -1.67
CA GLU A 154 11.11 -4.97 -2.29
C GLU A 154 10.98 -4.91 -3.84
N PRO A 155 12.09 -4.92 -4.60
CA PRO A 155 12.04 -4.84 -6.07
C PRO A 155 11.21 -5.95 -6.71
N GLU A 156 11.18 -7.13 -6.08
CA GLU A 156 10.54 -8.32 -6.58
C GLU A 156 9.02 -8.15 -6.74
N ILE A 157 8.35 -7.38 -5.85
CA ILE A 157 6.90 -7.16 -5.97
C ILE A 157 6.56 -6.30 -7.19
N PHE A 158 7.41 -5.35 -7.53
CA PHE A 158 7.24 -4.53 -8.72
C PHE A 158 7.50 -5.34 -10.00
N SER A 159 8.40 -6.33 -9.96
CA SER A 159 8.58 -7.29 -11.06
C SER A 159 7.31 -8.13 -11.26
N VAL A 160 6.73 -8.66 -10.18
CA VAL A 160 5.43 -9.37 -10.25
C VAL A 160 4.33 -8.46 -10.84
N LEU A 161 4.27 -7.20 -10.43
CA LEU A 161 3.31 -6.24 -10.98
C LEU A 161 3.49 -6.04 -12.48
N LEU A 162 4.72 -5.84 -12.95
CA LEU A 162 5.04 -5.65 -14.37
C LEU A 162 4.69 -6.90 -15.19
N ASP A 163 4.99 -8.09 -14.69
CA ASP A 163 4.60 -9.36 -15.31
C ASP A 163 3.08 -9.49 -15.43
N CYS A 164 2.32 -9.17 -14.37
CA CYS A 164 0.86 -9.17 -14.41
C CYS A 164 0.28 -8.14 -15.38
N LEU A 165 0.96 -6.99 -15.54
CA LEU A 165 0.59 -5.96 -16.51
C LEU A 165 1.02 -6.30 -17.95
N ASP A 166 1.79 -7.37 -18.17
CA ASP A 166 2.45 -7.65 -19.47
C ASP A 166 3.21 -6.41 -20.01
N GLU A 167 3.91 -5.69 -19.09
CA GLU A 167 4.60 -4.45 -19.41
C GLU A 167 6.12 -4.62 -19.26
N THR A 168 6.84 -4.34 -20.33
CA THR A 168 8.31 -4.48 -20.39
C THR A 168 9.07 -3.18 -20.17
N ASP A 169 8.38 -2.04 -20.25
CA ASP A 169 8.94 -0.71 -20.01
C ASP A 169 8.34 -0.12 -18.73
N PRO A 170 9.04 -0.23 -17.57
CA PRO A 170 8.52 0.28 -16.29
C PRO A 170 8.15 1.78 -16.33
N SER A 171 8.78 2.56 -17.21
CA SER A 171 8.50 4.01 -17.32
C SER A 171 7.09 4.32 -17.87
N ARG A 172 6.38 3.30 -18.36
CA ARG A 172 4.98 3.40 -18.82
C ARG A 172 3.96 3.17 -17.71
N VAL A 173 4.40 2.79 -16.51
CA VAL A 173 3.56 2.57 -15.34
C VAL A 173 3.69 3.74 -14.37
N VAL A 174 2.56 4.29 -13.93
CA VAL A 174 2.50 5.26 -12.82
C VAL A 174 1.96 4.54 -11.59
N PHE A 175 2.70 4.62 -10.48
CA PHE A 175 2.32 4.04 -9.20
C PHE A 175 2.02 5.14 -8.18
N LEU A 176 0.89 5.05 -7.45
CA LEU A 176 0.48 5.97 -6.40
C LEU A 176 0.53 5.25 -5.04
N ASP A 177 1.26 5.81 -4.07
CA ASP A 177 1.42 5.21 -2.74
C ASP A 177 1.69 6.29 -1.69
N ASP A 178 1.18 6.14 -0.47
CA ASP A 178 1.35 7.10 0.64
C ASP A 178 2.67 6.91 1.40
N PHE A 179 3.35 5.75 1.25
CA PHE A 179 4.65 5.52 1.87
C PHE A 179 5.81 5.91 0.96
N VAL A 180 6.62 6.87 1.40
CA VAL A 180 7.81 7.35 0.67
C VAL A 180 8.76 6.20 0.32
N ALA A 181 8.92 5.20 1.20
CA ALA A 181 9.76 4.04 0.94
C ALA A 181 9.27 3.23 -0.28
N ASN A 182 7.96 3.02 -0.41
CA ASN A 182 7.35 2.31 -1.53
C ASN A 182 7.50 3.10 -2.83
N VAL A 183 7.25 4.42 -2.78
CA VAL A 183 7.47 5.34 -3.91
C VAL A 183 8.92 5.27 -4.41
N ASN A 184 9.89 5.29 -3.48
CA ASN A 184 11.30 5.18 -3.83
C ASN A 184 11.65 3.78 -4.38
N GLY A 185 11.08 2.72 -3.81
CA GLY A 185 11.21 1.36 -4.32
C GLY A 185 10.71 1.24 -5.77
N ALA A 186 9.52 1.76 -6.06
CA ALA A 186 8.98 1.79 -7.41
C ALA A 186 9.88 2.57 -8.40
N ARG A 187 10.36 3.74 -7.98
CA ARG A 187 11.30 4.56 -8.80
C ARG A 187 12.62 3.85 -9.06
N SER A 188 13.12 3.09 -8.10
CA SER A 188 14.41 2.37 -8.25
C SER A 188 14.38 1.29 -9.33
N VAL A 189 13.19 0.75 -9.64
CA VAL A 189 12.98 -0.22 -10.72
C VAL A 189 12.46 0.42 -12.01
N GLY A 190 12.40 1.75 -12.07
CA GLY A 190 12.09 2.52 -13.28
C GLY A 190 10.62 2.91 -13.45
N LEU A 191 9.72 2.60 -12.51
CA LEU A 191 8.35 3.09 -12.53
C LEU A 191 8.34 4.61 -12.31
N ARG A 192 7.33 5.30 -12.86
CA ARG A 192 6.95 6.62 -12.39
C ARG A 192 6.15 6.44 -11.11
N ALA A 193 6.41 7.25 -10.09
CA ALA A 193 5.68 7.10 -8.84
C ALA A 193 5.34 8.46 -8.22
N ILE A 194 4.11 8.57 -7.71
CA ILE A 194 3.53 9.73 -7.05
C ILE A 194 3.38 9.42 -5.57
N HIS A 195 3.88 10.29 -4.71
CA HIS A 195 3.64 10.21 -3.27
C HIS A 195 2.28 10.84 -2.93
N VAL A 196 1.39 10.06 -2.33
CA VAL A 196 0.04 10.50 -1.96
C VAL A 196 0.05 11.00 -0.53
N GLY A 197 0.29 12.31 -0.34
CA GLY A 197 0.09 12.98 0.94
C GLY A 197 -1.31 13.58 1.08
N ASP A 198 -1.89 14.01 -0.04
CA ASP A 198 -3.26 14.47 -0.19
C ASP A 198 -3.82 13.94 -1.50
N PRO A 199 -4.97 13.22 -1.49
CA PRO A 199 -5.52 12.59 -2.68
C PRO A 199 -5.71 13.55 -3.86
N ASN A 200 -6.31 14.73 -3.62
CA ASN A 200 -6.57 15.69 -4.69
C ASN A 200 -5.31 16.27 -5.33
N SER A 201 -4.24 16.45 -4.53
CA SER A 201 -2.94 16.89 -5.05
C SER A 201 -2.27 15.81 -5.88
N ALA A 202 -2.32 14.55 -5.44
CA ALA A 202 -1.80 13.41 -6.18
C ALA A 202 -2.51 13.21 -7.51
N LEU A 203 -3.85 13.37 -7.55
CA LEU A 203 -4.64 13.30 -8.78
C LEU A 203 -4.27 14.41 -9.77
N ARG A 204 -4.01 15.63 -9.29
CA ARG A 204 -3.51 16.73 -10.16
C ARG A 204 -2.15 16.40 -10.75
N GLU A 205 -1.24 15.82 -9.95
CA GLU A 205 0.08 15.39 -10.43
C GLU A 205 -0.05 14.27 -11.47
N LEU A 206 -0.93 13.30 -11.23
CA LEU A 206 -1.25 12.23 -12.17
C LEU A 206 -1.71 12.80 -13.52
N GLU A 207 -2.68 13.71 -13.55
CA GLU A 207 -3.18 14.30 -14.78
C GLU A 207 -2.09 15.06 -15.55
N ILE A 208 -1.17 15.75 -14.85
CA ILE A 208 -0.01 16.40 -15.49
C ILE A 208 0.92 15.35 -16.14
N LEU A 209 1.13 14.20 -15.50
CA LEU A 209 1.94 13.13 -16.07
C LEU A 209 1.29 12.50 -17.30
N LEU A 210 -0.03 12.29 -17.26
CA LEU A 210 -0.79 11.71 -18.37
C LEU A 210 -0.85 12.67 -19.57
N ALA A 211 -1.04 13.99 -19.34
CA ALA A 211 -1.08 15.00 -20.39
C ALA A 211 0.26 15.23 -21.10
N ARG A 212 1.38 14.90 -20.46
CA ARG A 212 2.73 14.99 -21.08
C ARG A 212 3.06 13.80 -21.96
N SER A 213 2.20 12.80 -22.02
CA SER A 213 2.28 11.70 -22.97
C SER A 213 1.89 12.20 -24.37
N PRO A 214 2.67 11.92 -25.45
CA PRO A 214 2.55 12.60 -26.75
C PRO A 214 1.27 12.37 -27.55
N ASP A 215 0.29 11.62 -27.09
CA ASP A 215 -0.95 11.30 -27.80
C ASP A 215 -2.24 11.79 -27.09
N ALA A 216 -2.16 12.84 -26.28
CA ALA A 216 -3.34 13.51 -25.73
C ALA A 216 -3.86 14.58 -26.74
N THR A 217 -4.25 14.12 -27.96
CA THR A 217 -4.99 14.94 -28.96
C THR A 217 -6.07 14.11 -29.60
#